data_455644408a3c68fe23c9f7bcb2db3003
#
_entry.id   455644408a3c68fe23c9f7bcb2db3003
#
_cell.length_a   1.000
_cell.length_b   1.000
_cell.length_c   1.000
_cell.angle_alpha   90.00
_cell.angle_beta   90.00
_cell.angle_gamma   90.00
#
_symmetry.space_group_name_H-M   'P 1'
#
loop_
_entity.id
_entity.type
_entity.pdbx_description
1 polymer ?
#
loop_
_entity_poly.entity_id
_entity_poly.type
_entity_poly.pdbx_seq_one_letter_code
_entity_poly.pdbx_strand_id
1 'polypeptide(L)'
;MKKNKDRKHIEWTPIFDIKNSGYFAGVDNDGNWFADTAEGLKPLDEGGGIGILPILEMTRANFNSYINHKIKSADLKADLKLSDLVNKIIRLSFGISTYWAELGIEWLDENEIDNDLKSKLNYLIENKKHSQNFRHKAYTKIKRYERKRTNT
;
A
#
# COMPACT_ATOMS: atom_id res chain seq x y z
N MET A 1 -18.55 10.95 -14.95
CA MET A 1 -17.97 11.56 -16.16
C MET A 1 -17.39 12.95 -15.96
N LYS A 2 -18.01 13.82 -15.14
CA LYS A 2 -17.46 15.16 -14.86
C LYS A 2 -16.11 15.12 -14.10
N LYS A 3 -15.84 14.08 -13.31
CA LYS A 3 -14.61 13.94 -12.53
C LYS A 3 -13.35 13.67 -13.37
N ASN A 4 -13.50 13.09 -14.55
CA ASN A 4 -12.34 12.78 -15.41
C ASN A 4 -11.83 13.97 -16.22
N LYS A 5 -12.63 15.01 -16.39
CA LYS A 5 -12.21 16.22 -17.11
C LYS A 5 -11.23 17.05 -16.29
N ASP A 6 -11.48 17.14 -14.97
CA ASP A 6 -10.65 17.96 -14.08
C ASP A 6 -9.29 17.33 -13.79
N ARG A 7 -9.18 16.00 -13.93
CA ARG A 7 -7.93 15.26 -13.66
C ARG A 7 -6.97 15.20 -14.85
N LYS A 8 -7.43 15.50 -16.06
CA LYS A 8 -6.56 15.55 -17.26
C LYS A 8 -5.51 16.63 -17.17
N HIS A 9 -5.64 17.59 -16.25
CA HIS A 9 -4.74 18.72 -16.08
C HIS A 9 -3.81 18.58 -14.86
N ILE A 10 -3.83 17.42 -14.16
CA ILE A 10 -2.92 17.17 -13.05
C ILE A 10 -1.53 16.90 -13.60
N GLU A 11 -0.58 17.75 -13.25
CA GLU A 11 0.82 17.50 -13.51
C GLU A 11 1.33 16.45 -12.52
N TRP A 12 1.79 15.33 -13.05
CA TRP A 12 2.32 14.25 -12.22
C TRP A 12 3.52 13.62 -12.90
N THR A 13 4.38 13.00 -12.09
CA THR A 13 5.56 12.28 -12.57
C THR A 13 5.34 10.80 -12.36
N PRO A 14 5.21 10.00 -13.44
CA PRO A 14 5.20 8.55 -13.31
C PRO A 14 6.55 8.07 -12.79
N ILE A 15 6.53 7.17 -11.81
CA ILE A 15 7.74 6.68 -11.15
C ILE A 15 8.00 5.23 -11.51
N PHE A 16 7.00 4.37 -11.46
CA PHE A 16 7.20 2.96 -11.75
C PHE A 16 6.00 2.34 -12.46
N ASP A 17 6.28 1.34 -13.29
CA ASP A 17 5.28 0.49 -13.93
C ASP A 17 4.80 -0.57 -12.94
N ILE A 18 3.50 -0.68 -12.77
CA ILE A 18 2.90 -1.65 -11.85
C ILE A 18 2.97 -3.04 -12.50
N LYS A 19 4.01 -3.81 -12.13
CA LYS A 19 4.24 -5.18 -12.58
C LYS A 19 4.19 -5.35 -14.12
N ASN A 20 4.81 -4.43 -14.84
CA ASN A 20 4.86 -4.45 -16.31
C ASN A 20 3.48 -4.45 -16.99
N SER A 21 2.49 -3.89 -16.32
CA SER A 21 1.11 -3.81 -16.85
C SER A 21 0.93 -2.70 -17.89
N GLY A 22 1.87 -1.76 -17.97
CA GLY A 22 1.71 -0.53 -18.73
C GLY A 22 0.98 0.57 -17.96
N TYR A 23 0.47 0.27 -16.76
CA TYR A 23 -0.09 1.25 -15.83
C TYR A 23 0.98 1.70 -14.85
N PHE A 24 1.10 3.01 -14.67
CA PHE A 24 2.15 3.60 -13.83
C PHE A 24 1.59 4.15 -12.54
N ALA A 25 2.38 4.08 -11.49
CA ALA A 25 2.17 4.85 -10.26
C ALA A 25 3.21 5.97 -10.21
N GLY A 26 2.82 7.09 -9.64
CA GLY A 26 3.68 8.26 -9.53
C GLY A 26 3.11 9.30 -8.59
N VAL A 27 3.69 10.48 -8.64
CA VAL A 27 3.34 11.56 -7.71
C VAL A 27 3.08 12.86 -8.44
N ASP A 28 2.26 13.72 -7.83
CA ASP A 28 2.10 15.09 -8.27
C ASP A 28 3.24 15.98 -7.71
N ASN A 29 3.14 17.29 -7.93
CA ASN A 29 4.18 18.23 -7.50
C ASN A 29 4.27 18.37 -5.96
N ASP A 30 3.24 17.95 -5.25
CA ASP A 30 3.19 18.00 -3.78
C ASP A 30 3.58 16.66 -3.13
N GLY A 31 3.93 15.66 -3.94
CA GLY A 31 4.30 14.33 -3.45
C GLY A 31 3.13 13.39 -3.18
N ASN A 32 1.93 13.75 -3.61
CA ASN A 32 0.75 12.89 -3.48
C ASN A 32 0.78 11.79 -4.53
N TRP A 33 0.48 10.56 -4.10
CA TRP A 33 0.52 9.39 -4.96
C TRP A 33 -0.74 9.24 -5.81
N PHE A 34 -0.52 8.90 -7.06
CA PHE A 34 -1.54 8.60 -8.06
C PHE A 34 -1.21 7.30 -8.79
N ALA A 35 -2.21 6.69 -9.38
CA ALA A 35 -2.01 5.53 -10.25
C ALA A 35 -2.89 5.63 -11.49
N ASP A 36 -2.32 5.22 -12.63
CA ASP A 36 -3.12 4.94 -13.83
C ASP A 36 -4.04 3.77 -13.56
N THR A 37 -5.27 3.89 -13.98
CA THR A 37 -6.23 2.79 -13.93
C THR A 37 -6.95 2.68 -15.27
N ALA A 38 -7.70 1.61 -15.47
CA ALA A 38 -8.54 1.45 -16.66
C ALA A 38 -9.54 2.61 -16.84
N GLU A 39 -9.87 3.30 -15.75
CA GLU A 39 -10.78 4.45 -15.73
C GLU A 39 -10.05 5.80 -15.74
N GLY A 40 -8.73 5.79 -15.91
CA GLY A 40 -7.88 6.98 -15.92
C GLY A 40 -7.02 7.11 -14.69
N LEU A 41 -6.38 8.28 -14.55
CA LEU A 41 -5.51 8.59 -13.41
C LEU A 41 -6.33 8.86 -12.16
N LYS A 42 -6.01 8.17 -11.06
CA LYS A 42 -6.73 8.29 -9.80
C LYS A 42 -5.78 8.50 -8.62
N PRO A 43 -6.15 9.40 -7.67
CA PRO A 43 -5.43 9.48 -6.40
C PRO A 43 -5.45 8.16 -5.64
N LEU A 44 -4.44 7.92 -4.81
CA LEU A 44 -4.31 6.70 -4.02
C LEU A 44 -5.57 6.39 -3.20
N ASP A 45 -6.13 7.40 -2.54
CA ASP A 45 -7.30 7.24 -1.67
C ASP A 45 -8.64 7.17 -2.42
N GLU A 46 -8.65 7.41 -3.73
CA GLU A 46 -9.86 7.42 -4.55
C GLU A 46 -9.87 6.32 -5.62
N GLY A 47 -9.28 5.19 -5.32
CA GLY A 47 -9.25 4.03 -6.21
C GLY A 47 -7.89 3.73 -6.83
N GLY A 48 -6.95 4.69 -6.79
CA GLY A 48 -5.58 4.47 -7.27
C GLY A 48 -4.87 3.37 -6.50
N GLY A 49 -5.14 3.28 -5.19
CA GLY A 49 -4.55 2.25 -4.34
C GLY A 49 -4.90 0.83 -4.77
N ILE A 50 -6.12 0.61 -5.25
CA ILE A 50 -6.53 -0.71 -5.78
C ILE A 50 -5.66 -1.08 -6.98
N GLY A 51 -5.35 -0.11 -7.84
CA GLY A 51 -4.47 -0.31 -8.99
C GLY A 51 -3.03 -0.64 -8.61
N ILE A 52 -2.58 -0.23 -7.43
CA ILE A 52 -1.21 -0.47 -6.95
C ILE A 52 -1.08 -1.80 -6.18
N LEU A 53 -2.17 -2.37 -5.69
CA LEU A 53 -2.15 -3.63 -4.91
C LEU A 53 -1.26 -4.74 -5.50
N PRO A 54 -1.17 -4.90 -6.84
CA PRO A 54 -0.30 -5.95 -7.39
C PRO A 54 1.17 -5.89 -6.98
N ILE A 55 1.67 -4.77 -6.47
CA ILE A 55 3.04 -4.71 -5.94
C ILE A 55 3.24 -5.68 -4.77
N LEU A 56 2.17 -6.01 -4.05
CA LEU A 56 2.23 -6.96 -2.93
C LEU A 56 2.62 -8.37 -3.35
N GLU A 57 2.55 -8.69 -4.63
CA GLU A 57 3.01 -9.96 -5.18
C GLU A 57 4.54 -10.06 -5.26
N MET A 58 5.24 -8.94 -5.12
CA MET A 58 6.68 -8.90 -4.89
C MET A 58 6.96 -9.03 -3.39
N THR A 59 8.17 -9.40 -3.01
CA THR A 59 8.58 -9.24 -1.60
C THR A 59 8.75 -7.76 -1.30
N ARG A 60 8.55 -7.38 -0.05
CA ARG A 60 8.73 -5.99 0.38
C ARG A 60 10.17 -5.50 0.11
N ALA A 61 11.16 -6.36 0.38
CA ALA A 61 12.57 -6.03 0.15
C ALA A 61 12.86 -5.77 -1.34
N ASN A 62 12.32 -6.60 -2.22
CA ASN A 62 12.48 -6.42 -3.66
C ASN A 62 11.80 -5.14 -4.15
N PHE A 63 10.61 -4.87 -3.66
CA PHE A 63 9.91 -3.63 -4.00
C PHE A 63 10.69 -2.41 -3.52
N ASN A 64 11.20 -2.43 -2.29
CA ASN A 64 11.97 -1.30 -1.73
C ASN A 64 13.22 -1.02 -2.58
N SER A 65 13.94 -2.03 -3.00
CA SER A 65 15.11 -1.88 -3.87
C SER A 65 14.72 -1.31 -5.23
N TYR A 66 13.66 -1.83 -5.81
CA TYR A 66 13.15 -1.39 -7.10
C TYR A 66 12.70 0.06 -7.09
N ILE A 67 11.89 0.44 -6.10
CA ILE A 67 11.34 1.79 -6.01
C ILE A 67 12.44 2.83 -5.70
N ASN A 68 13.40 2.48 -4.85
CA ASN A 68 14.52 3.37 -4.54
C ASN A 68 15.36 3.67 -5.79
N HIS A 69 15.58 2.68 -6.63
CA HIS A 69 16.27 2.87 -7.90
C HIS A 69 15.48 3.80 -8.84
N LYS A 70 14.16 3.61 -8.92
CA LYS A 70 13.30 4.44 -9.76
C LYS A 70 13.22 5.88 -9.26
N ILE A 71 13.16 6.10 -7.96
CA ILE A 71 13.12 7.43 -7.36
C ILE A 71 14.42 8.17 -7.64
N LYS A 72 15.59 7.51 -7.55
CA LYS A 72 16.87 8.11 -7.86
C LYS A 72 16.99 8.53 -9.32
N SER A 73 16.34 7.79 -10.22
CA SER A 73 16.35 8.10 -11.66
C SER A 73 15.37 9.20 -12.03
N ALA A 74 14.39 9.49 -11.19
CA ALA A 74 13.39 10.53 -11.41
C ALA A 74 13.85 11.82 -10.73
N ASP A 75 13.89 12.91 -11.47
CA ASP A 75 14.23 14.21 -10.92
C ASP A 75 12.99 14.80 -10.24
N LEU A 76 12.82 14.47 -8.95
CA LEU A 76 11.64 14.84 -8.19
C LEU A 76 11.91 16.07 -7.34
N LYS A 77 10.98 17.01 -7.38
CA LYS A 77 11.03 18.25 -6.61
C LYS A 77 10.50 18.08 -5.18
N ALA A 78 9.69 17.04 -4.94
CA ALA A 78 9.06 16.79 -3.64
C ALA A 78 9.74 15.64 -2.93
N ASP A 79 9.84 15.74 -1.60
CA ASP A 79 10.24 14.63 -0.74
C ASP A 79 9.15 13.57 -0.75
N LEU A 80 9.53 12.35 -1.14
CA LEU A 80 8.59 11.24 -1.18
C LEU A 80 8.60 10.48 0.13
N LYS A 81 7.44 10.44 0.78
CA LYS A 81 7.21 9.59 1.93
C LYS A 81 6.81 8.20 1.46
N LEU A 82 7.80 7.39 1.13
CA LEU A 82 7.56 6.03 0.65
C LEU A 82 6.86 5.17 1.70
N SER A 83 7.16 5.40 2.98
CA SER A 83 6.48 4.73 4.10
C SER A 83 4.97 4.97 4.08
N ASP A 84 4.52 6.16 3.70
CA ASP A 84 3.08 6.46 3.60
C ASP A 84 2.42 5.66 2.49
N LEU A 85 3.06 5.52 1.33
CA LEU A 85 2.56 4.68 0.25
C LEU A 85 2.42 3.23 0.69
N VAL A 86 3.50 2.67 1.23
CA VAL A 86 3.53 1.25 1.66
C VAL A 86 2.48 1.00 2.74
N ASN A 87 2.40 1.88 3.74
CA ASN A 87 1.45 1.74 4.83
C ASN A 87 -0.01 1.76 4.34
N LYS A 88 -0.34 2.67 3.44
CA LYS A 88 -1.68 2.77 2.86
C LYS A 88 -2.04 1.52 2.04
N ILE A 89 -1.10 0.99 1.26
CA ILE A 89 -1.34 -0.20 0.45
C ILE A 89 -1.55 -1.44 1.33
N ILE A 90 -0.75 -1.60 2.38
CA ILE A 90 -0.91 -2.70 3.33
C ILE A 90 -2.30 -2.65 3.99
N ARG A 91 -2.68 -1.48 4.50
CA ARG A 91 -3.98 -1.30 5.16
C ARG A 91 -5.14 -1.55 4.21
N LEU A 92 -5.02 -1.07 2.97
CA LEU A 92 -6.04 -1.29 1.94
C LEU A 92 -6.22 -2.77 1.64
N SER A 93 -5.12 -3.54 1.58
CA SER A 93 -5.16 -4.98 1.28
C SER A 93 -6.07 -5.76 2.23
N PHE A 94 -6.17 -5.31 3.48
CA PHE A 94 -6.97 -5.98 4.49
C PHE A 94 -8.48 -5.79 4.31
N GLY A 95 -8.90 -4.85 3.47
CA GLY A 95 -10.31 -4.55 3.24
C GLY A 95 -10.83 -4.95 1.85
N ILE A 96 -9.99 -5.46 0.95
CA ILE A 96 -10.39 -5.73 -0.44
C ILE A 96 -10.75 -7.21 -0.65
N SER A 97 -9.84 -8.12 -0.29
CA SER A 97 -10.07 -9.56 -0.48
C SER A 97 -9.14 -10.38 0.40
N THR A 98 -9.46 -11.68 0.55
CA THR A 98 -8.59 -12.59 1.27
C THR A 98 -7.22 -12.76 0.60
N TYR A 99 -7.20 -12.74 -0.73
CA TYR A 99 -5.95 -12.85 -1.50
C TYR A 99 -5.00 -11.69 -1.18
N TRP A 100 -5.49 -10.45 -1.25
CA TRP A 100 -4.65 -9.29 -0.97
C TRP A 100 -4.28 -9.19 0.52
N ALA A 101 -5.18 -9.58 1.41
CA ALA A 101 -4.91 -9.60 2.85
C ALA A 101 -3.77 -10.55 3.20
N GLU A 102 -3.72 -11.72 2.58
CA GLU A 102 -2.63 -12.68 2.80
C GLU A 102 -1.28 -12.14 2.35
N LEU A 103 -1.24 -11.42 1.25
CA LEU A 103 -0.01 -10.77 0.79
C LEU A 103 0.35 -9.56 1.66
N GLY A 104 -0.63 -8.78 2.05
CA GLY A 104 -0.43 -7.60 2.89
C GLY A 104 0.14 -7.94 4.27
N ILE A 105 -0.29 -9.05 4.86
CA ILE A 105 0.22 -9.44 6.18
C ILE A 105 1.71 -9.82 6.13
N GLU A 106 2.20 -10.33 5.01
CA GLU A 106 3.63 -10.60 4.84
C GLU A 106 4.45 -9.31 4.79
N TRP A 107 3.88 -8.23 4.27
CA TRP A 107 4.55 -6.95 4.16
C TRP A 107 4.53 -6.16 5.48
N LEU A 108 3.57 -6.44 6.34
CA LEU A 108 3.38 -5.66 7.57
C LEU A 108 4.49 -5.90 8.57
N ASP A 109 5.15 -4.82 9.00
CA ASP A 109 6.07 -4.84 10.13
C ASP A 109 5.29 -4.49 11.41
N GLU A 110 5.57 -5.17 12.50
CA GLU A 110 4.90 -4.94 13.78
C GLU A 110 5.08 -3.52 14.29
N ASN A 111 6.17 -2.85 13.91
CA ASN A 111 6.42 -1.44 14.28
C ASN A 111 5.48 -0.47 13.57
N GLU A 112 4.80 -0.92 12.53
CA GLU A 112 3.85 -0.12 11.76
C GLU A 112 2.41 -0.26 12.28
N ILE A 113 2.19 -1.10 13.28
CA ILE A 113 0.87 -1.30 13.88
C ILE A 113 0.57 -0.15 14.83
N ASP A 114 -0.65 0.37 14.75
CA ASP A 114 -1.23 1.32 15.69
C ASP A 114 -2.55 0.74 16.24
N ASN A 115 -3.21 1.48 17.12
CA ASN A 115 -4.46 1.00 17.72
C ASN A 115 -5.56 0.77 16.70
N ASP A 116 -5.64 1.60 15.68
CA ASP A 116 -6.63 1.47 14.61
C ASP A 116 -6.40 0.20 13.80
N LEU A 117 -5.16 -0.03 13.38
CA LEU A 117 -4.81 -1.24 12.63
C LEU A 117 -4.96 -2.50 13.49
N LYS A 118 -4.60 -2.42 14.77
CA LYS A 118 -4.80 -3.52 15.72
C LYS A 118 -6.26 -3.94 15.79
N SER A 119 -7.19 -2.98 15.90
CA SER A 119 -8.62 -3.25 15.94
C SER A 119 -9.09 -3.93 14.66
N LYS A 120 -8.63 -3.44 13.52
CA LYS A 120 -8.95 -4.01 12.21
C LYS A 120 -8.44 -5.45 12.08
N LEU A 121 -7.20 -5.71 12.48
CA LEU A 121 -6.61 -7.05 12.45
C LEU A 121 -7.31 -8.02 13.38
N ASN A 122 -7.69 -7.57 14.58
CA ASN A 122 -8.46 -8.40 15.52
C ASN A 122 -9.80 -8.82 14.94
N TYR A 123 -10.47 -7.92 14.23
CA TYR A 123 -11.71 -8.24 13.53
C TYR A 123 -11.47 -9.32 12.47
N LEU A 124 -10.39 -9.22 11.69
CA LEU A 124 -10.06 -10.18 10.63
C LEU A 124 -9.66 -11.55 11.19
N ILE A 125 -8.98 -11.58 12.34
CA ILE A 125 -8.60 -12.84 13.02
C ILE A 125 -9.82 -13.65 13.40
N GLU A 126 -10.90 -13.00 13.81
CA GLU A 126 -12.15 -13.68 14.19
C GLU A 126 -12.96 -14.11 12.97
N ASN A 127 -12.63 -13.62 11.79
CA ASN A 127 -13.36 -13.93 10.57
C ASN A 127 -12.80 -15.20 9.90
N LYS A 128 -13.56 -16.28 9.95
CA LYS A 128 -13.18 -17.59 9.40
C LYS A 128 -13.05 -17.61 7.88
N LYS A 129 -13.41 -16.54 7.19
CA LYS A 129 -13.18 -16.33 5.76
C LYS A 129 -11.69 -16.32 5.43
N HIS A 130 -10.86 -15.80 6.33
CA HIS A 130 -9.41 -15.77 6.16
C HIS A 130 -8.80 -17.11 6.55
N SER A 131 -7.71 -17.48 5.89
CA SER A 131 -7.00 -18.72 6.18
C SER A 131 -6.46 -18.73 7.61
N GLN A 132 -6.28 -19.92 8.16
CA GLN A 132 -5.65 -20.09 9.47
C GLN A 132 -4.24 -19.50 9.49
N ASN A 133 -3.51 -19.64 8.39
CA ASN A 133 -2.16 -19.07 8.23
C ASN A 133 -2.18 -17.54 8.38
N PHE A 134 -3.10 -16.86 7.68
CA PHE A 134 -3.26 -15.41 7.79
C PHE A 134 -3.58 -15.01 9.24
N ARG A 135 -4.58 -15.67 9.83
CA ARG A 135 -5.04 -15.35 11.18
C ARG A 135 -3.92 -15.54 12.22
N HIS A 136 -3.13 -16.60 12.07
CA HIS A 136 -2.00 -16.86 12.96
C HIS A 136 -0.92 -15.78 12.81
N LYS A 137 -0.58 -15.40 11.59
CA LYS A 137 0.42 -14.33 11.34
C LYS A 137 -0.02 -12.99 11.91
N ALA A 138 -1.28 -12.63 11.69
CA ALA A 138 -1.84 -11.40 12.23
C ALA A 138 -1.81 -11.38 13.75
N TYR A 139 -2.23 -12.48 14.38
CA TYR A 139 -2.19 -12.64 15.83
C TYR A 139 -0.77 -12.48 16.37
N THR A 140 0.20 -13.14 15.75
CA THR A 140 1.61 -13.08 16.17
C THR A 140 2.14 -11.65 16.11
N LYS A 141 1.83 -10.92 15.04
CA LYS A 141 2.28 -9.53 14.88
C LYS A 141 1.64 -8.60 15.91
N ILE A 142 0.37 -8.79 16.22
CA ILE A 142 -0.33 -8.02 17.26
C ILE A 142 0.33 -8.28 18.63
N LYS A 143 0.63 -9.53 18.96
CA LYS A 143 1.26 -9.88 20.24
C LYS A 143 2.64 -9.26 20.38
N ARG A 144 3.42 -9.22 19.31
CA ARG A 144 4.73 -8.54 19.33
C ARG A 144 4.58 -7.04 19.50
N TYR A 145 3.60 -6.44 18.86
CA TYR A 145 3.29 -5.03 19.02
C TYR A 145 2.91 -4.71 20.47
N GLU A 146 2.03 -5.49 21.06
CA GLU A 146 1.61 -5.30 22.45
C GLU A 146 2.77 -5.44 23.44
N ARG A 147 3.68 -6.40 23.24
CA ARG A 147 4.86 -6.61 24.09
C ARG A 147 5.77 -5.38 24.06
N LYS A 148 6.00 -4.81 22.89
CA LYS A 148 6.84 -3.61 22.75
C LYS A 148 6.25 -2.42 23.50
N ARG A 149 4.92 -2.30 23.53
CA ARG A 149 4.26 -1.21 24.25
C ARG A 149 4.33 -1.36 25.77
N THR A 150 4.26 -2.59 26.27
CA THR A 150 4.34 -2.84 27.72
C THR A 150 5.76 -2.72 28.27
N ASN A 151 6.78 -2.85 27.44
CA ASN A 151 8.19 -2.76 27.81
C ASN A 151 8.76 -1.34 27.70
N THR A 152 7.94 -0.38 27.29
CA THR A 152 8.29 1.03 27.27
C THR A 152 7.60 1.77 28.41
#